data_51d00ab7d86bad02d8e0bd8fba30edeb
#
_entry.id   51d00ab7d86bad02d8e0bd8fba30edeb
#
_cell.length_a   1.000
_cell.length_b   1.000
_cell.length_c   1.000
_cell.angle_alpha   90.00
_cell.angle_beta   90.00
_cell.angle_gamma   90.00
#
_symmetry.space_group_name_H-M   'P 1'
#
loop_
_entity.id
_entity.type
_entity.pdbx_description
1 polymer ?
#
loop_
_entity_poly.entity_id
_entity_poly.type
_entity_poly.pdbx_seq_one_letter_code
_entity_poly.pdbx_strand_id
1 'polypeptide(L)'
;MRQALPAGSTVSVLGADGSGASTLARALAIRLQARHVTVLDDTPLRHAIDRELRLGDRSLHDDALNAHRRHACTLLVGLDAHADAQCERTDALLRAALAGAGLPFAVIHGQGGERLANALRALGLEAPEAPRRIAPFDCDKCSDPVCEHRL
;
A
#
# COMPACT_ATOMS: atom_id res chain seq x y z
N MET A 1 -9.87 -15.08 -7.91
CA MET A 1 -10.68 -14.51 -6.80
C MET A 1 -9.78 -14.20 -5.64
N ARG A 2 -9.86 -12.98 -5.16
CA ARG A 2 -9.10 -12.61 -3.96
C ARG A 2 -9.89 -13.06 -2.76
N GLN A 3 -9.27 -13.88 -1.96
CA GLN A 3 -9.92 -14.31 -0.74
C GLN A 3 -9.82 -13.19 0.29
N ALA A 4 -10.88 -13.00 1.03
CA ALA A 4 -10.88 -12.07 2.15
C ALA A 4 -9.85 -12.53 3.17
N LEU A 5 -9.20 -11.58 3.84
CA LEU A 5 -8.22 -11.88 4.88
C LEU A 5 -8.91 -12.63 6.02
N PRO A 6 -8.40 -13.81 6.38
CA PRO A 6 -8.95 -14.51 7.54
C PRO A 6 -8.61 -13.78 8.84
N ALA A 7 -9.42 -13.99 9.86
CA ALA A 7 -9.13 -13.44 11.19
C ALA A 7 -7.80 -13.99 11.71
N GLY A 8 -7.04 -13.16 12.38
CA GLY A 8 -5.71 -13.53 12.88
C GLY A 8 -4.60 -13.38 11.86
N SER A 9 -4.91 -12.92 10.65
CA SER A 9 -3.89 -12.68 9.63
C SER A 9 -2.99 -11.50 10.00
N THR A 10 -1.78 -11.52 9.44
CA THR A 10 -0.84 -10.40 9.54
C THR A 10 -0.67 -9.79 8.15
N VAL A 11 -0.81 -8.49 8.10
CA VAL A 11 -0.53 -7.67 6.90
C VAL A 11 0.70 -6.83 7.19
N SER A 12 1.68 -6.87 6.31
CA SER A 12 2.84 -6.00 6.43
C SER A 12 2.74 -4.83 5.46
N VAL A 13 3.14 -3.65 5.93
CA VAL A 13 3.19 -2.44 5.14
C VAL A 13 4.64 -2.00 5.09
N LEU A 14 5.21 -2.01 3.90
CA LEU A 14 6.60 -1.67 3.66
C LEU A 14 6.69 -0.38 2.86
N GLY A 15 7.80 0.30 2.99
CA GLY A 15 8.08 1.49 2.21
C GLY A 15 9.38 2.14 2.64
N ALA A 16 9.86 3.08 1.82
CA ALA A 16 11.01 3.89 2.15
C ALA A 16 10.65 4.88 3.28
N ASP A 17 11.66 5.42 3.91
CA ASP A 17 11.46 6.47 4.92
C ASP A 17 10.76 7.66 4.29
N GLY A 18 9.77 8.19 4.98
CA GLY A 18 9.00 9.32 4.47
C GLY A 18 7.97 8.96 3.40
N SER A 19 7.82 7.69 3.04
CA SER A 19 6.83 7.26 2.04
C SER A 19 5.39 7.30 2.55
N GLY A 20 5.21 7.38 3.86
CA GLY A 20 3.89 7.31 4.48
C GLY A 20 3.46 5.89 4.85
N ALA A 21 4.38 4.93 4.83
CA ALA A 21 4.08 3.54 5.17
C ALA A 21 3.54 3.42 6.60
N SER A 22 4.17 4.08 7.58
CA SER A 22 3.72 4.05 8.96
C SER A 22 2.35 4.69 9.14
N THR A 23 2.08 5.78 8.42
CA THR A 23 0.77 6.45 8.44
C THR A 23 -0.30 5.51 7.87
N LEU A 24 -0.01 4.86 6.76
CA LEU A 24 -0.92 3.90 6.16
C LEU A 24 -1.17 2.71 7.09
N ALA A 25 -0.10 2.18 7.69
CA ALA A 25 -0.21 1.04 8.60
C ALA A 25 -1.10 1.37 9.79
N ARG A 26 -0.97 2.57 10.34
CA ARG A 26 -1.79 3.02 11.45
C ARG A 26 -3.26 3.14 11.06
N ALA A 27 -3.52 3.72 9.90
CA ALA A 27 -4.88 3.86 9.38
C ALA A 27 -5.52 2.49 9.11
N LEU A 28 -4.75 1.55 8.53
CA LEU A 28 -5.21 0.19 8.30
C LEU A 28 -5.49 -0.55 9.60
N ALA A 29 -4.62 -0.39 10.60
CA ALA A 29 -4.80 -1.05 11.89
C ALA A 29 -6.14 -0.67 12.52
N ILE A 30 -6.50 0.60 12.45
CA ILE A 30 -7.79 1.09 12.96
C ILE A 30 -8.95 0.45 12.18
N ARG A 31 -8.85 0.41 10.86
CA ARG A 31 -9.93 -0.11 10.00
C ARG A 31 -10.07 -1.63 10.11
N LEU A 32 -9.00 -2.33 10.42
CA LEU A 32 -9.00 -3.79 10.47
C LEU A 32 -9.12 -4.35 11.89
N GLN A 33 -9.23 -3.49 12.88
CA GLN A 33 -9.29 -3.90 14.28
C GLN A 33 -10.42 -4.90 14.56
N ALA A 34 -11.60 -4.65 14.02
CA ALA A 34 -12.74 -5.50 14.21
C ALA A 34 -12.62 -6.88 13.53
N ARG A 35 -11.65 -7.03 12.65
CA ARG A 35 -11.39 -8.28 11.92
C ARG A 35 -10.25 -9.09 12.55
N HIS A 36 -9.69 -8.60 13.65
CA HIS A 36 -8.55 -9.23 14.32
C HIS A 36 -7.35 -9.44 13.38
N VAL A 37 -7.11 -8.51 12.49
CA VAL A 37 -5.96 -8.51 11.58
C VAL A 37 -4.88 -7.64 12.18
N THR A 38 -3.66 -8.17 12.25
CA THR A 38 -2.50 -7.43 12.72
C THR A 38 -1.85 -6.71 11.54
N VAL A 39 -1.53 -5.43 11.71
CA VAL A 39 -0.83 -4.65 10.69
C VAL A 39 0.54 -4.28 11.24
N LEU A 40 1.59 -4.60 10.49
CA LEU A 40 2.98 -4.36 10.87
C LEU A 40 3.64 -3.44 9.85
N ASP A 41 4.29 -2.39 10.32
CA ASP A 41 5.13 -1.51 9.50
C ASP A 41 6.62 -1.62 9.85
N ASP A 42 6.91 -2.22 10.98
CA ASP A 42 8.27 -2.44 11.47
C ASP A 42 8.58 -3.93 11.37
N THR A 43 9.11 -4.35 10.22
CA THR A 43 9.33 -5.77 9.94
C THR A 43 10.82 -6.09 9.89
N PRO A 44 11.19 -7.36 10.16
CA PRO A 44 12.59 -7.78 9.99
C PRO A 44 13.14 -7.50 8.61
N LEU A 45 12.30 -7.60 7.57
CA LEU A 45 12.73 -7.32 6.20
C LEU A 45 13.15 -5.85 6.03
N ARG A 46 12.39 -4.92 6.61
CA ARG A 46 12.74 -3.50 6.53
C ARG A 46 14.08 -3.24 7.21
N HIS A 47 14.31 -3.87 8.36
CA HIS A 47 15.59 -3.75 9.07
C HIS A 47 16.75 -4.37 8.27
N ALA A 48 16.52 -5.51 7.62
CA ALA A 48 17.53 -6.14 6.78
C ALA A 48 17.95 -5.26 5.63
N ILE A 49 16.99 -4.58 4.99
CA ILE A 49 17.27 -3.64 3.91
C ILE A 49 18.04 -2.41 4.42
N ASP A 50 17.64 -1.86 5.56
CA ASP A 50 18.36 -0.74 6.17
C ASP A 50 19.81 -1.11 6.48
N ARG A 51 20.04 -2.32 6.95
CA ARG A 51 21.39 -2.80 7.25
C ARG A 51 22.21 -2.94 5.98
N GLU A 52 21.63 -3.45 4.91
CA GLU A 52 22.31 -3.52 3.61
C GLU A 52 22.69 -2.12 3.12
N LEU A 53 21.77 -1.18 3.19
CA LEU A 53 22.01 0.19 2.73
C LEU A 53 23.11 0.88 3.51
N ARG A 54 23.18 0.66 4.82
CA ARG A 54 24.14 1.35 5.66
C ARG A 54 25.49 0.65 5.76
N LEU A 55 25.49 -0.65 5.73
CA LEU A 55 26.70 -1.45 6.01
C LEU A 55 27.09 -2.38 4.87
N GLY A 56 26.28 -2.49 3.82
CA GLY A 56 26.51 -3.48 2.77
C GLY A 56 26.31 -4.92 3.24
N ASP A 57 25.68 -5.12 4.37
CA ASP A 57 25.54 -6.41 5.02
C ASP A 57 24.18 -7.02 4.72
N ARG A 58 24.19 -8.16 4.03
CA ARG A 58 22.97 -8.88 3.62
C ARG A 58 22.71 -10.12 4.48
N SER A 59 23.45 -10.30 5.57
CA SER A 59 23.37 -11.52 6.38
C SER A 59 22.00 -11.77 7.01
N LEU A 60 21.17 -10.73 7.15
CA LEU A 60 19.84 -10.84 7.73
C LEU A 60 18.73 -11.12 6.72
N HIS A 61 19.05 -11.11 5.42
CA HIS A 61 18.02 -11.19 4.37
C HIS A 61 17.24 -12.50 4.42
N ASP A 62 17.92 -13.63 4.50
CA ASP A 62 17.24 -14.94 4.45
C ASP A 62 16.30 -15.13 5.64
N ASP A 63 16.75 -14.80 6.83
CA ASP A 63 15.93 -14.92 8.03
C ASP A 63 14.74 -13.97 8.00
N ALA A 64 14.97 -12.75 7.52
CA ALA A 64 13.92 -11.74 7.40
C ALA A 64 12.87 -12.16 6.37
N LEU A 65 13.28 -12.70 5.23
CA LEU A 65 12.36 -13.19 4.21
C LEU A 65 11.58 -14.42 4.70
N ASN A 66 12.22 -15.30 5.43
CA ASN A 66 11.53 -16.46 6.02
C ASN A 66 10.48 -16.01 7.04
N ALA A 67 10.78 -15.01 7.85
CA ALA A 67 9.79 -14.44 8.76
C ALA A 67 8.65 -13.80 8.00
N HIS A 68 8.96 -13.12 6.89
CA HIS A 68 7.99 -12.41 6.07
C HIS A 68 7.01 -13.36 5.38
N ARG A 69 7.40 -14.59 5.09
CA ARG A 69 6.53 -15.61 4.48
C ARG A 69 5.30 -15.93 5.32
N ARG A 70 5.31 -15.59 6.60
CA ARG A 70 4.18 -15.83 7.50
C ARG A 70 3.11 -14.75 7.38
N HIS A 71 3.39 -13.67 6.69
CA HIS A 71 2.42 -12.59 6.49
C HIS A 71 1.44 -12.98 5.38
N ALA A 72 0.16 -12.74 5.63
CA ALA A 72 -0.88 -13.09 4.68
C ALA A 72 -0.87 -12.19 3.45
N CYS A 73 -0.40 -10.96 3.62
CA CYS A 73 -0.36 -9.98 2.54
C CYS A 73 0.73 -8.96 2.80
N THR A 74 1.36 -8.50 1.73
CA THR A 74 2.38 -7.46 1.78
C THR A 74 1.95 -6.29 0.91
N LEU A 75 1.91 -5.11 1.50
CA LEU A 75 1.65 -3.86 0.81
C LEU A 75 2.94 -3.04 0.77
N LEU A 76 3.31 -2.60 -0.40
CA LEU A 76 4.48 -1.73 -0.59
C LEU A 76 3.99 -0.35 -0.99
N VAL A 77 4.25 0.64 -0.16
CA VAL A 77 3.87 2.02 -0.47
C VAL A 77 4.77 2.53 -1.59
N GLY A 78 4.17 2.92 -2.71
CA GLY A 78 4.90 3.44 -3.85
C GLY A 78 5.53 4.79 -3.56
N LEU A 79 6.59 5.08 -4.29
CA LEU A 79 7.28 6.37 -4.18
C LEU A 79 6.42 7.46 -4.82
N ASP A 80 6.54 8.66 -4.30
CA ASP A 80 5.94 9.84 -4.92
C ASP A 80 6.97 10.59 -5.78
N ALA A 81 6.53 11.68 -6.40
CA ALA A 81 7.36 12.46 -7.32
C ALA A 81 8.52 13.18 -6.61
N HIS A 82 8.50 13.24 -5.29
CA HIS A 82 9.51 13.94 -4.48
C HIS A 82 10.48 12.98 -3.78
N ALA A 83 10.43 11.69 -4.12
CA ALA A 83 11.31 10.71 -3.53
C ALA A 83 12.76 11.01 -3.92
N ASP A 84 13.65 10.93 -2.94
CA ASP A 84 15.08 11.11 -3.19
C ASP A 84 15.76 9.79 -3.59
N ALA A 85 17.04 9.86 -3.92
CA ALA A 85 17.80 8.69 -4.35
C ALA A 85 17.87 7.60 -3.29
N GLN A 86 17.83 7.97 -2.01
CA GLN A 86 17.83 7.00 -0.90
C GLN A 86 16.49 6.24 -0.85
N CYS A 87 15.40 6.95 -1.01
CA CYS A 87 14.07 6.34 -1.08
C CYS A 87 13.97 5.39 -2.27
N GLU A 88 14.50 5.80 -3.42
CA GLU A 88 14.51 4.96 -4.62
C GLU A 88 15.30 3.68 -4.42
N ARG A 89 16.44 3.76 -3.75
CA ARG A 89 17.24 2.57 -3.44
C ARG A 89 16.51 1.64 -2.48
N THR A 90 15.93 2.19 -1.44
CA THR A 90 15.16 1.39 -0.47
C THR A 90 14.02 0.66 -1.17
N ASP A 91 13.27 1.37 -2.00
CA ASP A 91 12.16 0.80 -2.75
C ASP A 91 12.64 -0.32 -3.68
N ALA A 92 13.72 -0.07 -4.41
CA ALA A 92 14.27 -1.05 -5.34
C ALA A 92 14.74 -2.32 -4.63
N LEU A 93 15.38 -2.18 -3.47
CA LEU A 93 15.85 -3.32 -2.69
C LEU A 93 14.70 -4.12 -2.09
N LEU A 94 13.66 -3.44 -1.61
CA LEU A 94 12.46 -4.12 -1.10
C LEU A 94 11.79 -4.94 -2.21
N ARG A 95 11.61 -4.34 -3.39
CA ARG A 95 11.01 -5.04 -4.53
C ARG A 95 11.87 -6.24 -4.96
N ALA A 96 13.16 -6.04 -5.06
CA ALA A 96 14.08 -7.10 -5.46
C ALA A 96 14.08 -8.26 -4.46
N ALA A 97 14.08 -7.95 -3.16
CA ALA A 97 14.07 -8.97 -2.12
C ALA A 97 12.76 -9.79 -2.15
N LEU A 98 11.62 -9.11 -2.24
CA LEU A 98 10.33 -9.77 -2.29
C LEU A 98 10.17 -10.62 -3.56
N ALA A 99 10.50 -10.04 -4.71
CA ALA A 99 10.40 -10.73 -5.99
C ALA A 99 11.37 -11.91 -6.06
N GLY A 100 12.60 -11.73 -5.62
CA GLY A 100 13.61 -12.79 -5.61
C GLY A 100 13.22 -13.96 -4.71
N ALA A 101 12.46 -13.71 -3.65
CA ALA A 101 11.98 -14.74 -2.74
C ALA A 101 10.63 -15.35 -3.19
N GLY A 102 10.07 -14.86 -4.28
CA GLY A 102 8.76 -15.32 -4.76
C GLY A 102 7.61 -14.89 -3.86
N LEU A 103 7.77 -13.79 -3.11
CA LEU A 103 6.75 -13.28 -2.20
C LEU A 103 5.93 -12.21 -2.93
N PRO A 104 4.63 -12.45 -3.13
CA PRO A 104 3.79 -11.46 -3.81
C PRO A 104 3.59 -10.23 -2.94
N PHE A 105 3.50 -9.09 -3.59
CA PHE A 105 3.20 -7.83 -2.92
C PHE A 105 2.37 -6.93 -3.84
N ALA A 106 1.63 -6.01 -3.24
CA ALA A 106 0.86 -5.02 -3.98
C ALA A 106 1.46 -3.65 -3.73
N VAL A 107 1.69 -2.90 -4.80
CA VAL A 107 2.17 -1.52 -4.70
C VAL A 107 0.97 -0.59 -4.50
N ILE A 108 1.02 0.22 -3.46
CA ILE A 108 -0.08 1.12 -3.10
C ILE A 108 0.32 2.55 -3.43
N HIS A 109 -0.44 3.15 -4.31
CA HIS A 109 -0.25 4.53 -4.73
C HIS A 109 -1.31 5.43 -4.10
N GLY A 110 -1.19 6.72 -4.32
CA GLY A 110 -2.11 7.73 -3.82
C GLY A 110 -1.66 8.36 -2.53
N GLN A 111 -2.49 9.22 -1.97
CA GLN A 111 -2.21 9.93 -0.73
C GLN A 111 -3.45 9.95 0.16
N GLY A 112 -3.24 10.05 1.48
CA GLY A 112 -4.32 10.18 2.44
C GLY A 112 -5.40 9.11 2.30
N GLY A 113 -6.64 9.52 2.20
CA GLY A 113 -7.78 8.61 2.09
C GLY A 113 -7.78 7.76 0.83
N GLU A 114 -7.25 8.28 -0.27
CA GLU A 114 -7.11 7.52 -1.52
C GLU A 114 -6.16 6.35 -1.34
N ARG A 115 -5.03 6.58 -0.69
CA ARG A 115 -4.05 5.53 -0.40
C ARG A 115 -4.66 4.43 0.47
N LEU A 116 -5.41 4.81 1.50
CA LEU A 116 -6.11 3.86 2.35
C LEU A 116 -7.14 3.04 1.56
N ALA A 117 -7.92 3.70 0.70
CA ALA A 117 -8.90 3.02 -0.14
C ALA A 117 -8.21 2.02 -1.09
N ASN A 118 -7.09 2.42 -1.69
CA ASN A 118 -6.32 1.55 -2.57
C ASN A 118 -5.75 0.34 -1.81
N ALA A 119 -5.30 0.55 -0.59
CA ALA A 119 -4.80 -0.53 0.26
C ALA A 119 -5.92 -1.52 0.62
N LEU A 120 -7.07 -1.02 1.02
CA LEU A 120 -8.22 -1.87 1.33
C LEU A 120 -8.66 -2.69 0.11
N ARG A 121 -8.66 -2.06 -1.06
CA ARG A 121 -8.98 -2.74 -2.30
C ARG A 121 -7.96 -3.84 -2.62
N ALA A 122 -6.69 -3.57 -2.41
CA ALA A 122 -5.63 -4.56 -2.61
C ALA A 122 -5.78 -5.76 -1.68
N LEU A 123 -6.31 -5.54 -0.48
CA LEU A 123 -6.59 -6.59 0.49
C LEU A 123 -7.90 -7.33 0.22
N GLY A 124 -8.65 -6.94 -0.81
CA GLY A 124 -9.96 -7.51 -1.10
C GLY A 124 -11.05 -7.03 -0.15
N LEU A 125 -10.79 -5.94 0.56
CA LEU A 125 -11.71 -5.36 1.53
C LEU A 125 -12.20 -4.03 0.97
N GLU A 126 -13.08 -4.08 -0.01
CA GLU A 126 -13.60 -2.85 -0.58
C GLU A 126 -14.39 -2.09 0.47
N ALA A 127 -14.03 -0.82 0.64
CA ALA A 127 -14.93 0.11 1.26
C ALA A 127 -16.20 0.13 0.40
N PRO A 128 -17.37 0.16 1.03
CA PRO A 128 -18.59 0.36 0.25
C PRO A 128 -18.35 1.60 -0.59
N GLU A 129 -18.46 1.44 -1.89
CA GLU A 129 -18.33 2.57 -2.77
C GLU A 129 -19.27 3.65 -2.26
N ALA A 130 -18.68 4.74 -1.82
CA ALA A 130 -19.45 5.95 -1.71
C ALA A 130 -20.15 6.07 -3.04
N PRO A 131 -21.47 6.21 -3.04
CA PRO A 131 -22.19 6.30 -4.28
C PRO A 131 -21.43 7.30 -5.11
N ARG A 132 -20.98 6.84 -6.27
CA ARG A 132 -20.40 7.77 -7.22
C ARG A 132 -21.43 8.85 -7.34
N ARG A 133 -21.11 9.98 -6.79
CA ARG A 133 -21.83 11.16 -7.20
C ARG A 133 -21.52 11.23 -8.68
N ILE A 134 -22.40 10.64 -9.43
CA ILE A 134 -22.55 11.04 -10.78
C ILE A 134 -22.73 12.52 -10.63
N ALA A 135 -21.68 13.26 -10.85
CA ALA A 135 -21.80 14.68 -10.93
C ALA A 135 -22.96 14.91 -11.85
N PRO A 136 -24.01 15.49 -11.31
CA PRO A 136 -25.12 15.78 -12.18
C PRO A 136 -24.51 16.49 -13.33
N PHE A 137 -24.50 15.88 -14.26
CA PHE A 137 -23.92 16.38 -15.26
C PHE A 137 -24.22 17.44 -15.55
N ASP A 138 -23.74 17.51 -14.94
CA ASP A 138 -23.83 18.34 -15.23
C ASP A 138 -23.81 18.56 -16.39
N CYS A 139 -23.98 18.68 -16.75
CA CYS A 139 -24.11 19.02 -17.61
C CYS A 139 -24.79 18.72 -18.38
N ASP A 140 -25.44 18.29 -18.11
CA ASP A 140 -26.25 18.32 -18.69
C ASP A 140 -26.68 19.46 -18.90
N LYS A 141 -26.30 20.16 -18.85
CA LYS A 141 -26.41 21.13 -19.06
C LYS A 141 -25.77 21.61 -19.91
N CYS A 142 -25.46 21.38 -20.36
CA CYS A 142 -25.06 21.71 -21.12
C CYS A 142 -25.47 21.29 -22.14
N SER A 143 -26.16 20.98 -22.23
CA SER A 143 -26.65 20.76 -22.99
C SER A 143 -27.58 21.21 -23.20
N ASP A 144 -27.74 21.99 -22.93
CA ASP A 144 -28.30 22.50 -23.12
C ASP A 144 -28.71 23.10 -23.85
N PRO A 145 -29.44 23.16 -24.06
CA PRO A 145 -29.47 23.85 -24.76
C PRO A 145 -29.46 24.84 -24.67
N VAL A 146 -29.15 25.26 -24.16
CA VAL A 146 -28.78 25.88 -23.89
C VAL A 146 -27.84 25.90 -23.49
N CYS A 147 -27.46 25.90 -23.63
CA CYS A 147 -26.49 25.76 -23.43
C CYS A 147 -25.94 25.68 -24.27
N GLU A 148 -26.64 25.88 -24.62
CA GLU A 148 -26.43 25.86 -25.37
C GLU A 148 -26.60 26.13 -25.81
N HIS A 149 -26.93 26.64 -25.80
CA HIS A 149 -27.09 26.93 -26.14
C HIS A 149 -27.12 27.47 -26.09
N ARG A 150 -27.02 28.11 -26.18
CA ARG A 150 -26.93 28.67 -26.19
C ARG A 150 -26.49 28.88 -26.51
N LEU A 151 -26.61 29.02 -26.82
CA LEU A 151 -26.27 29.11 -27.15
C LEU A 151 -26.06 29.42 -27.42
#